data_88f70f0328ce2b1c11b8aa5e8df0eb7c
#
_entry.id   88f70f0328ce2b1c11b8aa5e8df0eb7c
#
_cell.length_a   1.000
_cell.length_b   1.000
_cell.length_c   1.000
_cell.angle_alpha   90.00
_cell.angle_beta   90.00
_cell.angle_gamma   90.00
#
_symmetry.space_group_name_H-M   'P 1'
#
loop_
_entity.id
_entity.type
_entity.pdbx_description
1 polymer ?
#
loop_
_entity_poly.entity_id
_entity_poly.type
_entity_poly.pdbx_seq_one_letter_code
_entity_poly.pdbx_strand_id
1 'polypeptide(L)'
;MSAAVGIRHLSTAAADFEAELRRLQHWSAETDAAIEGRVAEIIADVRERGDAALLALTARFDGVNASSMAELEIGADELRAALDTITPAQRQALHAAAERVRSYHQRQLDASSRSWQYRDADGSLLGQKVTPLDRVGIYVPGGKATYPSSVLLNAIPAQVAGVGEIIMVVPTPRGERNALVLAAARISGVHRVFTIGGAQAVAALAYGTATVPRVDRITGPGNAYVASAKRRVFGQVGIDMIAGPSVILVLADGTTPPDWVAMDLFSQAEHDELAQSILLCPDAAYIAQVQAAIDRLLPDMPRREVIRASLEGRGALVLTRSMEEACEISNRIAPEHLEVSSKDPHRWEPLLRHAGAIFLGAYTSESLGDYCAGPNHVLPTSGTARFSSPLGVYDFQKRSSLIEVSEAGAQLLGPIAAELAYGEGLQGHAMAAEFRLKR
;
A
#
# COMPACT_ATOMS: atom_id res chain seq x y z
N MET A 1 -13.42 11.51 36.75
CA MET A 1 -13.89 11.76 35.36
C MET A 1 -12.66 12.00 34.53
N SER A 2 -12.40 11.22 33.48
CA SER A 2 -11.32 11.50 32.54
C SER A 2 -11.61 12.84 31.85
N ALA A 3 -10.57 13.64 31.59
CA ALA A 3 -10.75 14.87 30.82
C ALA A 3 -11.24 14.52 29.40
N ALA A 4 -12.16 15.35 28.86
CA ALA A 4 -12.63 15.21 27.49
C ALA A 4 -11.47 15.21 26.50
N VAL A 5 -11.58 14.45 25.43
CA VAL A 5 -10.57 14.39 24.36
C VAL A 5 -10.61 15.70 23.55
N GLY A 6 -9.49 16.37 23.44
CA GLY A 6 -9.37 17.67 22.77
C GLY A 6 -9.30 17.55 21.24
N ILE A 7 -10.19 16.76 20.61
CA ILE A 7 -10.28 16.67 19.16
C ILE A 7 -10.79 18.00 18.55
N ARG A 8 -10.30 18.37 17.38
CA ARG A 8 -10.70 19.63 16.72
C ARG A 8 -12.14 19.56 16.23
N HIS A 9 -12.94 20.59 16.54
CA HIS A 9 -14.26 20.79 15.97
C HIS A 9 -14.17 21.89 14.90
N LEU A 10 -14.51 21.56 13.66
CA LEU A 10 -14.46 22.47 12.52
C LEU A 10 -15.87 22.62 11.91
N SER A 11 -16.10 23.72 11.20
CA SER A 11 -17.31 23.94 10.44
C SER A 11 -16.98 24.53 9.09
N THR A 12 -17.56 24.00 8.02
CA THR A 12 -17.39 24.53 6.67
C THR A 12 -17.96 25.94 6.50
N ALA A 13 -18.81 26.40 7.42
CA ALA A 13 -19.33 27.76 7.47
C ALA A 13 -18.38 28.77 8.14
N ALA A 14 -17.32 28.30 8.82
CA ALA A 14 -16.36 29.17 9.52
C ALA A 14 -15.41 29.84 8.51
N ALA A 15 -15.05 31.09 8.78
CA ALA A 15 -14.19 31.89 7.89
C ALA A 15 -12.76 31.32 7.75
N ASP A 16 -12.27 30.60 8.75
CA ASP A 16 -10.96 29.98 8.79
C ASP A 16 -10.93 28.54 8.31
N PHE A 17 -12.06 27.95 7.91
CA PHE A 17 -12.17 26.56 7.52
C PHE A 17 -11.13 26.15 6.45
N GLU A 18 -10.94 26.98 5.44
CA GLU A 18 -9.97 26.71 4.38
C GLU A 18 -8.52 26.65 4.89
N ALA A 19 -8.18 27.40 5.92
CA ALA A 19 -6.86 27.35 6.56
C ALA A 19 -6.70 26.07 7.38
N GLU A 20 -7.75 25.69 8.13
CA GLU A 20 -7.75 24.46 8.92
C GLU A 20 -7.75 23.21 8.01
N LEU A 21 -8.49 23.22 6.90
CA LEU A 21 -8.44 22.12 5.94
C LEU A 21 -7.04 21.94 5.33
N ARG A 22 -6.36 23.05 4.98
CA ARG A 22 -4.95 22.98 4.54
C ARG A 22 -4.04 22.37 5.60
N ARG A 23 -4.27 22.64 6.88
CA ARG A 23 -3.50 22.02 7.99
C ARG A 23 -3.76 20.52 8.08
N LEU A 24 -5.01 20.07 7.91
CA LEU A 24 -5.35 18.65 7.89
C LEU A 24 -4.68 17.94 6.71
N GLN A 25 -4.62 18.58 5.55
CA GLN A 25 -4.00 18.03 4.33
C GLN A 25 -2.48 18.11 4.35
N HIS A 26 -1.89 18.94 5.22
CA HIS A 26 -0.45 19.11 5.25
C HIS A 26 0.23 17.91 5.93
N TRP A 27 0.90 17.13 5.13
CA TRP A 27 1.84 16.12 5.56
C TRP A 27 3.24 16.73 5.41
N SER A 28 3.97 16.90 6.53
CA SER A 28 5.32 17.40 6.43
C SER A 28 6.15 16.46 5.56
N ALA A 29 6.49 16.95 4.37
CA ALA A 29 7.44 16.27 3.49
C ALA A 29 8.89 16.48 3.99
N GLU A 30 9.08 17.08 5.15
CA GLU A 30 10.39 17.19 5.79
C GLU A 30 10.85 15.79 6.16
N THR A 31 11.44 15.16 5.17
CA THR A 31 12.24 13.97 5.39
C THR A 31 13.36 14.42 6.32
N ASP A 32 13.41 13.88 7.53
CA ASP A 32 14.48 14.16 8.46
C ASP A 32 15.82 13.94 7.75
N ALA A 33 16.58 15.02 7.54
CA ALA A 33 17.86 14.98 6.82
C ALA A 33 18.83 13.98 7.49
N ALA A 34 18.68 13.75 8.80
CA ALA A 34 19.44 12.75 9.52
C ALA A 34 19.04 11.33 9.14
N ILE A 35 17.73 11.07 8.92
CA ILE A 35 17.25 9.76 8.41
C ILE A 35 17.79 9.54 6.99
N GLU A 36 17.68 10.52 6.12
CA GLU A 36 18.17 10.43 4.74
C GLU A 36 19.68 10.16 4.66
N GLY A 37 20.48 10.84 5.49
CA GLY A 37 21.93 10.60 5.57
C GLY A 37 22.24 9.16 5.99
N ARG A 38 21.63 8.70 7.09
CA ARG A 38 21.83 7.34 7.60
C ARG A 38 21.38 6.27 6.61
N VAL A 39 20.26 6.46 5.94
CA VAL A 39 19.76 5.52 4.92
C VAL A 39 20.72 5.45 3.73
N ALA A 40 21.29 6.58 3.28
CA ALA A 40 22.30 6.61 2.24
C ALA A 40 23.54 5.80 2.61
N GLU A 41 24.05 5.97 3.83
CA GLU A 41 25.18 5.20 4.37
C GLU A 41 24.88 3.70 4.42
N ILE A 42 23.71 3.31 4.94
CA ILE A 42 23.28 1.90 5.01
C ILE A 42 23.21 1.27 3.62
N ILE A 43 22.60 1.96 2.65
CA ILE A 43 22.51 1.46 1.27
C ILE A 43 23.90 1.29 0.66
N ALA A 44 24.80 2.26 0.85
CA ALA A 44 26.18 2.18 0.36
C ALA A 44 26.92 0.99 0.98
N ASP A 45 26.79 0.79 2.28
CA ASP A 45 27.41 -0.30 3.02
C ASP A 45 26.94 -1.68 2.53
N VAL A 46 25.62 -1.86 2.33
CA VAL A 46 25.06 -3.13 1.77
C VAL A 46 25.58 -3.38 0.35
N ARG A 47 25.68 -2.34 -0.47
CA ARG A 47 26.21 -2.47 -1.85
C ARG A 47 27.69 -2.87 -1.88
N GLU A 48 28.47 -2.38 -0.94
CA GLU A 48 29.90 -2.64 -0.87
C GLU A 48 30.21 -4.00 -0.22
N ARG A 49 29.61 -4.30 0.95
CA ARG A 49 29.96 -5.45 1.78
C ARG A 49 28.95 -6.60 1.73
N GLY A 50 27.78 -6.41 1.08
CA GLY A 50 26.78 -7.47 0.89
C GLY A 50 26.31 -8.11 2.21
N ASP A 51 26.41 -9.43 2.29
CA ASP A 51 25.98 -10.22 3.45
C ASP A 51 26.67 -9.80 4.75
N ALA A 52 27.93 -9.39 4.69
CA ALA A 52 28.66 -8.92 5.87
C ALA A 52 28.06 -7.62 6.45
N ALA A 53 27.56 -6.72 5.60
CA ALA A 53 26.83 -5.54 6.04
C ALA A 53 25.50 -5.93 6.69
N LEU A 54 24.74 -6.88 6.09
CA LEU A 54 23.46 -7.33 6.63
C LEU A 54 23.62 -7.94 8.02
N LEU A 55 24.62 -8.80 8.22
CA LEU A 55 24.92 -9.39 9.53
C LEU A 55 25.24 -8.31 10.57
N ALA A 56 26.13 -7.38 10.24
CA ALA A 56 26.53 -6.29 11.15
C ALA A 56 25.37 -5.37 11.51
N LEU A 57 24.52 -4.99 10.53
CA LEU A 57 23.38 -4.11 10.75
C LEU A 57 22.26 -4.82 11.51
N THR A 58 22.01 -6.10 11.26
CA THR A 58 21.05 -6.92 12.01
C THR A 58 21.50 -7.09 13.47
N ALA A 59 22.79 -7.32 13.72
CA ALA A 59 23.31 -7.33 15.09
C ALA A 59 23.12 -5.99 15.79
N ARG A 60 23.37 -4.87 15.08
CA ARG A 60 23.25 -3.52 15.63
C ARG A 60 21.83 -3.09 15.92
N PHE A 61 20.88 -3.36 15.00
CA PHE A 61 19.53 -2.80 15.08
C PHE A 61 18.51 -3.78 15.69
N ASP A 62 18.67 -5.07 15.43
CA ASP A 62 17.75 -6.08 15.93
C ASP A 62 18.30 -6.87 17.12
N GLY A 63 19.60 -6.69 17.48
CA GLY A 63 20.24 -7.40 18.58
C GLY A 63 20.46 -8.89 18.29
N VAL A 64 20.48 -9.30 17.02
CA VAL A 64 20.66 -10.69 16.58
C VAL A 64 22.05 -10.90 16.04
N ASN A 65 22.88 -11.65 16.77
CA ASN A 65 24.23 -12.00 16.35
C ASN A 65 24.22 -13.34 15.60
N ALA A 66 24.14 -13.26 14.28
CA ALA A 66 24.25 -14.42 13.40
C ALA A 66 25.66 -14.53 12.80
N SER A 67 26.18 -15.73 12.64
CA SER A 67 27.48 -15.98 12.03
C SER A 67 27.42 -16.06 10.52
N SER A 68 26.25 -16.33 9.97
CA SER A 68 25.99 -16.41 8.53
C SER A 68 24.55 -16.02 8.18
N MET A 69 24.31 -15.66 6.92
CA MET A 69 22.97 -15.37 6.42
C MET A 69 22.04 -16.59 6.46
N ALA A 70 22.58 -17.81 6.48
CA ALA A 70 21.78 -19.03 6.62
C ALA A 70 21.05 -19.11 7.97
N GLU A 71 21.58 -18.50 9.02
CA GLU A 71 20.91 -18.41 10.34
C GLU A 71 19.76 -17.38 10.34
N LEU A 72 19.79 -16.43 9.41
CA LEU A 72 18.77 -15.41 9.21
C LEU A 72 17.72 -15.82 8.17
N GLU A 73 17.92 -16.92 7.46
CA GLU A 73 16.92 -17.47 6.53
C GLU A 73 16.05 -18.51 7.25
N ILE A 74 14.74 -18.37 7.12
CA ILE A 74 13.77 -19.31 7.67
C ILE A 74 13.49 -20.39 6.63
N GLY A 75 13.79 -21.63 6.98
CA GLY A 75 13.60 -22.77 6.11
C GLY A 75 12.16 -23.21 5.95
N ALA A 76 11.88 -23.97 4.90
CA ALA A 76 10.55 -24.48 4.58
C ALA A 76 9.94 -25.35 5.70
N ASP A 77 10.77 -26.06 6.47
CA ASP A 77 10.33 -26.88 7.59
C ASP A 77 9.79 -26.03 8.74
N GLU A 78 10.49 -24.93 9.07
CA GLU A 78 10.05 -23.98 10.09
C GLU A 78 8.75 -23.28 9.68
N LEU A 79 8.61 -22.90 8.41
CA LEU A 79 7.37 -22.33 7.89
C LEU A 79 6.19 -23.33 7.99
N ARG A 80 6.46 -24.64 7.78
CA ARG A 80 5.43 -25.68 7.98
C ARG A 80 5.08 -25.83 9.45
N ALA A 81 6.08 -25.94 10.31
CA ALA A 81 5.90 -26.08 11.75
C ALA A 81 5.13 -24.91 12.38
N ALA A 82 5.29 -23.70 11.84
CA ALA A 82 4.55 -22.52 12.30
C ALA A 82 3.01 -22.70 12.25
N LEU A 83 2.51 -23.45 11.26
CA LEU A 83 1.06 -23.77 11.18
C LEU A 83 0.57 -24.64 12.35
N ASP A 84 1.46 -25.44 12.95
CA ASP A 84 1.12 -26.34 14.05
C ASP A 84 1.25 -25.65 15.43
N THR A 85 1.93 -24.49 15.46
CA THR A 85 2.13 -23.70 16.70
C THR A 85 1.04 -22.67 16.96
N ILE A 86 0.27 -22.28 15.93
CA ILE A 86 -0.86 -21.35 16.07
C ILE A 86 -2.14 -22.09 16.46
N THR A 87 -3.08 -21.37 17.10
CA THR A 87 -4.36 -21.96 17.50
C THR A 87 -5.21 -22.40 16.29
N PRO A 88 -6.11 -23.39 16.44
CA PRO A 88 -7.05 -23.76 15.38
C PRO A 88 -7.89 -22.59 14.87
N ALA A 89 -8.32 -21.68 15.76
CA ALA A 89 -9.07 -20.48 15.39
C ALA A 89 -8.23 -19.52 14.53
N GLN A 90 -6.97 -19.27 14.89
CA GLN A 90 -6.05 -18.45 14.11
C GLN A 90 -5.77 -19.07 12.74
N ARG A 91 -5.55 -20.39 12.69
CA ARG A 91 -5.36 -21.12 11.43
C ARG A 91 -6.58 -20.98 10.51
N GLN A 92 -7.78 -21.18 11.05
CA GLN A 92 -9.02 -21.03 10.31
C GLN A 92 -9.21 -19.60 9.78
N ALA A 93 -8.94 -18.59 10.62
CA ALA A 93 -9.05 -17.18 10.25
C ALA A 93 -8.07 -16.81 9.10
N LEU A 94 -6.79 -17.26 9.19
CA LEU A 94 -5.81 -17.01 8.13
C LEU A 94 -6.22 -17.66 6.81
N HIS A 95 -6.72 -18.91 6.82
CA HIS A 95 -7.19 -19.57 5.59
C HIS A 95 -8.40 -18.87 5.00
N ALA A 96 -9.38 -18.48 5.83
CA ALA A 96 -10.58 -17.77 5.36
C ALA A 96 -10.22 -16.40 4.75
N ALA A 97 -9.33 -15.64 5.39
CA ALA A 97 -8.84 -14.37 4.85
C ALA A 97 -8.08 -14.58 3.54
N ALA A 98 -7.15 -15.54 3.51
CA ALA A 98 -6.36 -15.85 2.32
C ALA A 98 -7.23 -16.22 1.11
N GLU A 99 -8.30 -16.99 1.32
CA GLU A 99 -9.22 -17.38 0.24
C GLU A 99 -9.99 -16.18 -0.30
N ARG A 100 -10.50 -15.28 0.55
CA ARG A 100 -11.18 -14.06 0.11
C ARG A 100 -10.25 -13.13 -0.65
N VAL A 101 -9.02 -12.94 -0.17
CA VAL A 101 -7.99 -12.15 -0.84
C VAL A 101 -7.67 -12.76 -2.22
N ARG A 102 -7.49 -14.08 -2.30
CA ARG A 102 -7.25 -14.78 -3.56
C ARG A 102 -8.40 -14.60 -4.55
N SER A 103 -9.64 -14.83 -4.09
CA SER A 103 -10.84 -14.68 -4.91
C SER A 103 -10.98 -13.28 -5.48
N TYR A 104 -10.73 -12.24 -4.67
CA TYR A 104 -10.78 -10.85 -5.13
C TYR A 104 -9.72 -10.56 -6.20
N HIS A 105 -8.46 -10.92 -5.92
CA HIS A 105 -7.36 -10.65 -6.84
C HIS A 105 -7.43 -11.51 -8.11
N GLN A 106 -8.02 -12.72 -8.05
CA GLN A 106 -8.30 -13.50 -9.26
C GLN A 106 -9.28 -12.76 -10.18
N ARG A 107 -10.34 -12.15 -9.63
CA ARG A 107 -11.27 -11.31 -10.42
C ARG A 107 -10.57 -10.08 -11.00
N GLN A 108 -9.65 -9.47 -10.25
CA GLN A 108 -8.85 -8.36 -10.74
C GLN A 108 -7.95 -8.78 -11.91
N LEU A 109 -7.30 -9.96 -11.82
CA LEU A 109 -6.55 -10.56 -12.93
C LEU A 109 -7.41 -10.75 -14.17
N ASP A 110 -8.60 -11.34 -13.98
CA ASP A 110 -9.49 -11.69 -15.08
C ASP A 110 -10.08 -10.46 -15.78
N ALA A 111 -10.37 -9.40 -15.02
CA ALA A 111 -11.02 -8.20 -15.53
C ALA A 111 -10.08 -7.23 -16.27
N SER A 112 -8.81 -7.11 -15.85
CA SER A 112 -7.96 -5.99 -16.31
C SER A 112 -6.51 -6.34 -16.60
N SER A 113 -6.08 -7.58 -16.36
CA SER A 113 -4.66 -7.94 -16.36
C SER A 113 -4.30 -9.04 -17.37
N ARG A 114 -5.00 -9.07 -18.51
CA ARG A 114 -4.77 -10.04 -19.59
C ARG A 114 -4.14 -9.41 -20.82
N SER A 115 -3.39 -10.19 -21.57
CA SER A 115 -2.91 -9.83 -22.90
C SER A 115 -4.06 -9.75 -23.88
N TRP A 116 -3.95 -8.84 -24.86
CA TRP A 116 -4.93 -8.70 -25.94
C TRP A 116 -4.21 -8.29 -27.24
N GLN A 117 -4.82 -8.59 -28.37
CA GLN A 117 -4.34 -8.18 -29.69
C GLN A 117 -5.49 -8.08 -30.68
N TYR A 118 -5.30 -7.30 -31.74
CA TYR A 118 -6.21 -7.18 -32.87
C TYR A 118 -5.44 -6.94 -34.17
N ARG A 119 -6.10 -7.22 -35.31
CA ARG A 119 -5.57 -6.85 -36.62
C ARG A 119 -6.30 -5.65 -37.16
N ASP A 120 -5.52 -4.71 -37.69
CA ASP A 120 -6.04 -3.54 -38.37
C ASP A 120 -6.42 -3.86 -39.82
N ALA A 121 -7.09 -2.92 -40.53
CA ALA A 121 -7.58 -3.11 -41.90
C ALA A 121 -6.47 -3.42 -42.91
N ASP A 122 -5.25 -2.93 -42.67
CA ASP A 122 -4.05 -3.19 -43.47
C ASP A 122 -3.36 -4.54 -43.19
N GLY A 123 -3.94 -5.33 -42.25
CA GLY A 123 -3.42 -6.62 -41.81
C GLY A 123 -2.35 -6.55 -40.72
N SER A 124 -1.96 -5.35 -40.29
CA SER A 124 -1.02 -5.16 -39.17
C SER A 124 -1.63 -5.67 -37.87
N LEU A 125 -0.81 -6.28 -37.00
CA LEU A 125 -1.24 -6.75 -35.67
C LEU A 125 -0.72 -5.78 -34.62
N LEU A 126 -1.63 -5.29 -33.78
CA LEU A 126 -1.32 -4.49 -32.61
C LEU A 126 -1.84 -5.19 -31.37
N GLY A 127 -1.14 -5.05 -30.25
CA GLY A 127 -1.55 -5.69 -29.02
C GLY A 127 -0.74 -5.26 -27.82
N GLN A 128 -1.10 -5.84 -26.69
CA GLN A 128 -0.42 -5.68 -25.42
C GLN A 128 -0.15 -7.05 -24.81
N LYS A 129 1.10 -7.36 -24.55
CA LYS A 129 1.52 -8.55 -23.83
C LYS A 129 1.66 -8.20 -22.35
N VAL A 130 0.91 -8.90 -21.50
CA VAL A 130 1.03 -8.82 -20.04
C VAL A 130 1.84 -10.01 -19.56
N THR A 131 2.89 -9.73 -18.77
CA THR A 131 3.74 -10.78 -18.17
C THR A 131 3.95 -10.48 -16.69
N PRO A 132 3.97 -11.51 -15.82
CA PRO A 132 4.35 -11.32 -14.43
C PRO A 132 5.80 -10.83 -14.32
N LEU A 133 6.14 -10.25 -13.16
CA LEU A 133 7.51 -10.04 -12.74
C LEU A 133 8.15 -11.38 -12.40
N ASP A 134 9.46 -11.50 -12.56
CA ASP A 134 10.15 -12.77 -12.30
C ASP A 134 10.29 -12.99 -10.79
N ARG A 135 10.64 -11.93 -10.04
CA ARG A 135 10.88 -12.00 -8.59
C ARG A 135 10.44 -10.73 -7.89
N VAL A 136 9.80 -10.87 -6.73
CA VAL A 136 9.37 -9.74 -5.91
C VAL A 136 9.79 -9.90 -4.45
N GLY A 137 10.09 -8.76 -3.81
CA GLY A 137 10.36 -8.68 -2.39
C GLY A 137 9.17 -8.10 -1.65
N ILE A 138 8.74 -8.75 -0.57
CA ILE A 138 7.73 -8.19 0.32
C ILE A 138 8.38 -7.82 1.66
N TYR A 139 8.16 -6.58 2.08
CA TYR A 139 8.61 -6.09 3.37
C TYR A 139 7.45 -6.19 4.37
N VAL A 140 7.65 -6.95 5.43
CA VAL A 140 6.66 -7.10 6.50
C VAL A 140 7.21 -6.39 7.75
N PRO A 141 6.50 -5.40 8.30
CA PRO A 141 6.95 -4.73 9.51
C PRO A 141 7.04 -5.70 10.69
N GLY A 142 7.99 -5.44 11.59
CA GLY A 142 8.13 -6.14 12.87
C GLY A 142 8.42 -5.14 13.97
N GLY A 143 8.22 -5.52 15.24
CA GLY A 143 8.53 -4.71 16.40
C GLY A 143 7.31 -4.38 17.26
N LYS A 144 6.65 -3.22 17.06
CA LYS A 144 5.51 -2.78 17.92
C LYS A 144 4.25 -3.66 17.76
N ALA A 145 4.02 -4.18 16.56
CA ALA A 145 2.93 -5.10 16.23
C ALA A 145 3.38 -6.13 15.20
N THR A 146 2.63 -7.20 15.06
CA THR A 146 2.84 -8.24 14.05
C THR A 146 1.73 -8.17 13.01
N TYR A 147 2.08 -8.29 11.73
CA TYR A 147 1.16 -8.05 10.62
C TYR A 147 1.03 -9.27 9.69
N PRO A 148 0.39 -10.37 10.14
CA PRO A 148 0.11 -11.51 9.26
C PRO A 148 -0.77 -11.14 8.06
N SER A 149 -1.67 -10.15 8.21
CA SER A 149 -2.48 -9.58 7.12
C SER A 149 -1.59 -8.99 6.03
N SER A 150 -0.54 -8.23 6.39
CA SER A 150 0.39 -7.67 5.40
C SER A 150 1.12 -8.75 4.61
N VAL A 151 1.37 -9.93 5.20
CA VAL A 151 1.92 -11.07 4.45
C VAL A 151 0.93 -11.54 3.39
N LEU A 152 -0.33 -11.81 3.78
CA LEU A 152 -1.37 -12.28 2.85
C LEU A 152 -1.62 -11.28 1.73
N LEU A 153 -1.75 -10.00 2.07
CA LEU A 153 -2.14 -8.93 1.15
C LEU A 153 -1.00 -8.46 0.23
N ASN A 154 0.26 -8.79 0.52
CA ASN A 154 1.37 -8.60 -0.40
C ASN A 154 1.67 -9.86 -1.23
N ALA A 155 1.69 -11.05 -0.61
CA ALA A 155 2.11 -12.26 -1.30
C ALA A 155 1.03 -12.86 -2.19
N ILE A 156 -0.25 -12.86 -1.79
CA ILE A 156 -1.33 -13.48 -2.59
C ILE A 156 -1.54 -12.78 -3.95
N PRO A 157 -1.62 -11.43 -4.05
CA PRO A 157 -1.73 -10.80 -5.36
C PRO A 157 -0.51 -11.04 -6.25
N ALA A 158 0.70 -11.14 -5.68
CA ALA A 158 1.90 -11.54 -6.42
C ALA A 158 1.79 -12.97 -6.96
N GLN A 159 1.30 -13.90 -6.14
CA GLN A 159 1.06 -15.28 -6.54
C GLN A 159 -0.01 -15.38 -7.63
N VAL A 160 -1.12 -14.65 -7.49
CA VAL A 160 -2.20 -14.61 -8.49
C VAL A 160 -1.72 -14.00 -9.81
N ALA A 161 -0.83 -13.00 -9.75
CA ALA A 161 -0.20 -12.42 -10.94
C ALA A 161 0.71 -13.40 -11.69
N GLY A 162 1.15 -14.48 -11.04
CA GLY A 162 2.06 -15.48 -11.61
C GLY A 162 3.54 -15.18 -11.37
N VAL A 163 3.89 -14.41 -10.35
CA VAL A 163 5.29 -14.15 -9.97
C VAL A 163 6.02 -15.45 -9.65
N GLY A 164 7.20 -15.64 -10.24
CA GLY A 164 7.96 -16.88 -10.13
C GLY A 164 8.59 -17.10 -8.75
N GLU A 165 9.05 -16.04 -8.08
CA GLU A 165 9.64 -16.12 -6.74
C GLU A 165 9.22 -14.92 -5.86
N ILE A 166 8.71 -15.21 -4.66
CA ILE A 166 8.32 -14.22 -3.66
C ILE A 166 9.28 -14.35 -2.47
N ILE A 167 10.01 -13.28 -2.19
CA ILE A 167 10.96 -13.20 -1.08
C ILE A 167 10.40 -12.27 -0.01
N MET A 168 10.28 -12.75 1.21
CA MET A 168 9.84 -11.95 2.35
C MET A 168 11.04 -11.53 3.20
N VAL A 169 11.07 -10.27 3.62
CA VAL A 169 11.96 -9.78 4.67
C VAL A 169 11.12 -9.29 5.84
N VAL A 170 11.49 -9.67 7.05
CA VAL A 170 10.78 -9.33 8.29
C VAL A 170 11.78 -9.17 9.43
N PRO A 171 11.89 -8.01 10.10
CA PRO A 171 12.77 -7.86 11.25
C PRO A 171 12.26 -8.72 12.41
N THR A 172 13.20 -9.32 13.14
CA THR A 172 12.93 -10.15 14.32
C THR A 172 13.76 -9.62 15.51
N PRO A 173 13.36 -8.47 16.10
CA PRO A 173 14.09 -7.89 17.22
C PRO A 173 14.32 -8.93 18.33
N ARG A 174 15.56 -9.03 18.82
CA ARG A 174 16.01 -10.02 19.80
C ARG A 174 15.82 -11.48 19.36
N GLY A 175 15.62 -11.73 18.06
CA GLY A 175 15.41 -13.07 17.51
C GLY A 175 13.97 -13.61 17.71
N GLU A 176 13.03 -12.75 18.10
CA GLU A 176 11.63 -13.14 18.32
C GLU A 176 10.92 -13.38 16.99
N ARG A 177 10.62 -14.64 16.67
CA ARG A 177 9.91 -15.06 15.46
C ARG A 177 8.42 -15.23 15.76
N ASN A 178 7.56 -14.51 15.04
CA ASN A 178 6.11 -14.62 15.24
C ASN A 178 5.53 -15.75 14.41
N ALA A 179 4.98 -16.78 15.06
CA ALA A 179 4.42 -17.95 14.40
C ALA A 179 3.25 -17.63 13.46
N LEU A 180 2.42 -16.60 13.78
CA LEU A 180 1.30 -16.22 12.95
C LEU A 180 1.75 -15.58 11.62
N VAL A 181 2.84 -14.79 11.65
CA VAL A 181 3.48 -14.21 10.45
C VAL A 181 4.08 -15.31 9.57
N LEU A 182 4.76 -16.28 10.18
CA LEU A 182 5.35 -17.42 9.44
C LEU A 182 4.29 -18.34 8.86
N ALA A 183 3.20 -18.59 9.59
CA ALA A 183 2.05 -19.33 9.11
C ALA A 183 1.37 -18.62 7.91
N ALA A 184 1.21 -17.29 7.98
CA ALA A 184 0.72 -16.49 6.86
C ALA A 184 1.63 -16.58 5.63
N ALA A 185 2.95 -16.52 5.82
CA ALA A 185 3.94 -16.71 4.75
C ALA A 185 3.79 -18.08 4.07
N ARG A 186 3.59 -19.12 4.87
CA ARG A 186 3.37 -20.49 4.34
C ARG A 186 2.06 -20.58 3.54
N ILE A 187 0.95 -20.03 4.07
CA ILE A 187 -0.37 -20.06 3.43
C ILE A 187 -0.37 -19.27 2.12
N SER A 188 0.32 -18.14 2.07
CA SER A 188 0.37 -17.25 0.91
C SER A 188 1.41 -17.63 -0.15
N GLY A 189 2.16 -18.72 0.08
CA GLY A 189 3.12 -19.24 -0.91
C GLY A 189 4.40 -18.41 -1.04
N VAL A 190 4.87 -17.80 0.05
CA VAL A 190 6.19 -17.17 0.11
C VAL A 190 7.27 -18.23 -0.06
N HIS A 191 8.25 -17.98 -0.93
CA HIS A 191 9.29 -18.96 -1.28
C HIS A 191 10.47 -18.91 -0.31
N ARG A 192 10.92 -17.70 0.07
CA ARG A 192 12.06 -17.50 0.98
C ARG A 192 11.73 -16.40 1.99
N VAL A 193 12.19 -16.56 3.21
CA VAL A 193 11.98 -15.60 4.30
C VAL A 193 13.31 -15.29 4.95
N PHE A 194 13.67 -14.01 5.04
CA PHE A 194 14.86 -13.54 5.74
C PHE A 194 14.48 -12.68 6.94
N THR A 195 15.08 -12.97 8.09
CA THR A 195 14.88 -12.22 9.35
C THR A 195 15.75 -10.97 9.40
N ILE A 196 15.59 -10.09 8.41
CA ILE A 196 16.28 -8.81 8.28
C ILE A 196 15.24 -7.69 8.10
N GLY A 197 15.55 -6.49 8.57
CA GLY A 197 14.62 -5.37 8.51
C GLY A 197 15.28 -4.06 8.10
N GLY A 198 14.54 -2.94 8.19
CA GLY A 198 15.05 -1.60 7.96
C GLY A 198 15.54 -1.32 6.52
N ALA A 199 16.33 -0.25 6.40
CA ALA A 199 16.89 0.19 5.12
C ALA A 199 17.84 -0.85 4.50
N GLN A 200 18.54 -1.65 5.31
CA GLN A 200 19.45 -2.69 4.83
C GLN A 200 18.70 -3.83 4.14
N ALA A 201 17.51 -4.19 4.60
CA ALA A 201 16.69 -5.21 3.94
C ALA A 201 16.18 -4.70 2.57
N VAL A 202 15.76 -3.44 2.49
CA VAL A 202 15.38 -2.80 1.23
C VAL A 202 16.56 -2.75 0.25
N ALA A 203 17.75 -2.39 0.74
CA ALA A 203 18.97 -2.38 -0.08
C ALA A 203 19.32 -3.78 -0.59
N ALA A 204 19.24 -4.81 0.26
CA ALA A 204 19.49 -6.19 -0.13
C ALA A 204 18.53 -6.67 -1.23
N LEU A 205 17.25 -6.39 -1.11
CA LEU A 205 16.25 -6.72 -2.15
C LEU A 205 16.50 -5.95 -3.46
N ALA A 206 16.93 -4.69 -3.39
CA ALA A 206 17.13 -3.85 -4.57
C ALA A 206 18.39 -4.19 -5.35
N TYR A 207 19.49 -4.49 -4.68
CA TYR A 207 20.79 -4.70 -5.31
C TYR A 207 21.20 -6.17 -5.37
N GLY A 208 20.63 -7.00 -4.51
CA GLY A 208 21.08 -8.36 -4.28
C GLY A 208 22.34 -8.43 -3.41
N THR A 209 22.56 -9.59 -2.78
CA THR A 209 23.79 -9.95 -2.10
C THR A 209 24.19 -11.37 -2.52
N ALA A 210 25.18 -11.97 -1.91
CA ALA A 210 25.52 -13.38 -2.16
C ALA A 210 24.37 -14.34 -1.79
N THR A 211 23.59 -14.01 -0.75
CA THR A 211 22.50 -14.87 -0.24
C THR A 211 21.10 -14.35 -0.59
N VAL A 212 20.86 -13.04 -0.51
CA VAL A 212 19.57 -12.43 -0.80
C VAL A 212 19.50 -12.07 -2.29
N PRO A 213 18.62 -12.71 -3.08
CA PRO A 213 18.51 -12.42 -4.50
C PRO A 213 17.95 -11.02 -4.73
N ARG A 214 18.42 -10.35 -5.78
CA ARG A 214 17.81 -9.10 -6.28
C ARG A 214 16.40 -9.37 -6.78
N VAL A 215 15.49 -8.42 -6.53
CA VAL A 215 14.09 -8.47 -6.97
C VAL A 215 13.76 -7.39 -7.99
N ASP A 216 12.63 -7.55 -8.70
CA ASP A 216 12.13 -6.57 -9.67
C ASP A 216 11.25 -5.50 -9.03
N ARG A 217 10.58 -5.82 -7.93
CA ARG A 217 9.74 -4.90 -7.16
C ARG A 217 9.79 -5.20 -5.67
N ILE A 218 9.72 -4.14 -4.86
CA ILE A 218 9.60 -4.22 -3.40
C ILE A 218 8.24 -3.65 -3.01
N THR A 219 7.44 -4.41 -2.25
CA THR A 219 6.13 -3.99 -1.73
C THR A 219 6.08 -4.14 -0.21
N GLY A 220 5.11 -3.48 0.39
CA GLY A 220 4.87 -3.53 1.84
C GLY A 220 5.23 -2.24 2.57
N PRO A 221 4.49 -1.96 3.66
CA PRO A 221 4.69 -0.77 4.49
C PRO A 221 5.92 -0.90 5.39
N GLY A 222 6.44 0.23 5.87
CA GLY A 222 7.54 0.26 6.80
C GLY A 222 7.67 1.63 7.46
N ASN A 223 8.59 1.74 8.41
CA ASN A 223 8.87 3.00 9.10
C ASN A 223 9.59 4.01 8.18
N ALA A 224 9.90 5.21 8.70
CA ALA A 224 10.54 6.29 7.94
C ALA A 224 11.87 5.87 7.26
N TYR A 225 12.65 4.95 7.87
CA TYR A 225 13.88 4.42 7.26
C TYR A 225 13.58 3.55 6.05
N VAL A 226 12.54 2.71 6.12
CA VAL A 226 12.10 1.86 5.01
C VAL A 226 11.53 2.72 3.88
N ALA A 227 10.70 3.71 4.21
CA ALA A 227 10.13 4.65 3.24
C ALA A 227 11.23 5.44 2.51
N SER A 228 12.22 5.99 3.24
CA SER A 228 13.39 6.66 2.67
C SER A 228 14.21 5.70 1.79
N ALA A 229 14.45 4.48 2.25
CA ALA A 229 15.19 3.49 1.46
C ALA A 229 14.45 3.13 0.16
N LYS A 230 13.14 2.86 0.20
CA LYS A 230 12.32 2.60 -1.00
C LYS A 230 12.41 3.75 -2.00
N ARG A 231 12.30 5.01 -1.53
CA ARG A 231 12.45 6.20 -2.38
C ARG A 231 13.81 6.23 -3.08
N ARG A 232 14.90 5.91 -2.36
CA ARG A 232 16.27 5.97 -2.87
C ARG A 232 16.62 4.86 -3.87
N VAL A 233 15.99 3.69 -3.72
CA VAL A 233 16.24 2.56 -4.63
C VAL A 233 15.28 2.55 -5.83
N PHE A 234 14.27 3.43 -5.86
CA PHE A 234 13.37 3.56 -6.99
C PHE A 234 14.14 3.91 -8.28
N GLY A 235 13.85 3.18 -9.34
CA GLY A 235 14.62 3.24 -10.60
C GLY A 235 15.66 2.13 -10.72
N GLN A 236 16.22 1.64 -9.61
CA GLN A 236 17.01 0.41 -9.56
C GLN A 236 16.10 -0.83 -9.41
N VAL A 237 15.01 -0.67 -8.69
CA VAL A 237 13.95 -1.64 -8.45
C VAL A 237 12.61 -0.92 -8.46
N GLY A 238 11.53 -1.57 -8.88
CA GLY A 238 10.18 -1.03 -8.72
C GLY A 238 9.76 -1.01 -7.24
N ILE A 239 8.89 -0.09 -6.88
CA ILE A 239 8.25 -0.06 -5.55
C ILE A 239 6.74 0.03 -5.71
N ASP A 240 5.98 -0.31 -4.66
CA ASP A 240 4.54 -0.06 -4.59
C ASP A 240 4.27 1.45 -4.44
N MET A 241 4.56 1.99 -3.26
CA MET A 241 4.35 3.39 -2.91
C MET A 241 5.29 3.83 -1.78
N ILE A 242 5.32 5.13 -1.53
CA ILE A 242 5.94 5.70 -0.32
C ILE A 242 4.82 5.88 0.70
N ALA A 243 4.78 5.01 1.70
CA ALA A 243 3.79 5.10 2.76
C ALA A 243 4.12 6.25 3.73
N GLY A 244 3.10 7.03 4.06
CA GLY A 244 3.08 8.00 5.15
C GLY A 244 2.18 7.52 6.29
N PRO A 245 1.86 8.39 7.26
CA PRO A 245 0.88 8.09 8.29
C PRO A 245 -0.49 7.78 7.69
N SER A 246 -1.20 6.83 8.30
CA SER A 246 -2.50 6.36 7.81
C SER A 246 -3.62 7.36 8.12
N VAL A 247 -4.67 7.35 7.30
CA VAL A 247 -5.81 8.28 7.37
C VAL A 247 -7.12 7.52 7.22
N ILE A 248 -8.00 7.64 8.20
CA ILE A 248 -9.42 7.32 8.02
C ILE A 248 -10.24 8.60 7.90
N LEU A 249 -11.19 8.61 6.96
CA LEU A 249 -12.22 9.62 6.86
C LEU A 249 -13.58 8.93 6.85
N VAL A 250 -14.43 9.28 7.81
CA VAL A 250 -15.81 8.79 7.91
C VAL A 250 -16.76 9.86 7.41
N LEU A 251 -17.54 9.55 6.37
CA LEU A 251 -18.71 10.32 5.93
C LEU A 251 -19.94 9.76 6.64
N ALA A 252 -20.55 10.51 7.56
CA ALA A 252 -21.71 10.04 8.30
C ALA A 252 -22.93 10.91 8.04
N ASP A 253 -24.10 10.29 7.82
CA ASP A 253 -25.39 10.96 7.67
C ASP A 253 -26.20 10.99 8.99
N GLY A 254 -25.61 10.54 10.11
CA GLY A 254 -26.25 10.50 11.42
C GLY A 254 -27.08 9.23 11.71
N THR A 255 -27.13 8.26 10.79
CA THR A 255 -27.95 7.05 10.95
C THR A 255 -27.23 5.87 11.59
N THR A 256 -25.90 5.84 11.58
CA THR A 256 -25.08 4.82 12.23
C THR A 256 -24.97 5.07 13.74
N PRO A 257 -24.94 4.05 14.60
CA PRO A 257 -24.71 4.27 16.04
C PRO A 257 -23.39 5.03 16.29
N PRO A 258 -23.40 6.11 17.11
CA PRO A 258 -22.20 6.93 17.36
C PRO A 258 -21.01 6.14 17.92
N ASP A 259 -21.27 5.07 18.68
CA ASP A 259 -20.24 4.19 19.24
C ASP A 259 -19.45 3.46 18.15
N TRP A 260 -20.12 3.07 17.07
CA TRP A 260 -19.45 2.40 15.95
C TRP A 260 -18.49 3.35 15.25
N VAL A 261 -18.95 4.58 14.94
CA VAL A 261 -18.10 5.60 14.32
C VAL A 261 -16.93 5.98 15.24
N ALA A 262 -17.15 6.09 16.54
CA ALA A 262 -16.06 6.32 17.48
C ALA A 262 -15.02 5.18 17.46
N MET A 263 -15.46 3.92 17.35
CA MET A 263 -14.56 2.77 17.22
C MET A 263 -13.82 2.75 15.86
N ASP A 264 -14.47 3.14 14.78
CA ASP A 264 -13.82 3.25 13.48
C ASP A 264 -12.73 4.34 13.49
N LEU A 265 -12.96 5.48 14.16
CA LEU A 265 -11.94 6.50 14.37
C LEU A 265 -10.78 5.98 15.25
N PHE A 266 -11.06 5.11 16.24
CA PHE A 266 -10.03 4.51 17.11
C PHE A 266 -9.21 3.45 16.37
N SER A 267 -9.82 2.65 15.50
CA SER A 267 -9.10 1.61 14.74
C SER A 267 -7.93 2.19 13.95
N GLN A 268 -8.11 3.39 13.39
CA GLN A 268 -7.02 4.10 12.73
C GLN A 268 -6.09 4.79 13.72
N ALA A 269 -6.64 5.47 14.74
CA ALA A 269 -5.85 6.25 15.69
C ALA A 269 -4.90 5.39 16.53
N GLU A 270 -5.21 4.11 16.75
CA GLU A 270 -4.35 3.22 17.52
C GLU A 270 -3.07 2.78 16.80
N HIS A 271 -2.96 3.00 15.48
CA HIS A 271 -1.80 2.60 14.69
C HIS A 271 -0.55 3.41 15.06
N ASP A 272 -0.67 4.74 15.13
CA ASP A 272 0.45 5.65 15.42
C ASP A 272 -0.08 7.01 15.90
N GLU A 273 0.73 7.75 16.67
CA GLU A 273 0.40 9.09 17.17
C GLU A 273 0.22 10.12 16.03
N LEU A 274 0.77 9.85 14.86
CA LEU A 274 0.64 10.67 13.64
C LEU A 274 -0.51 10.23 12.73
N ALA A 275 -1.21 9.12 13.04
CA ALA A 275 -2.42 8.71 12.31
C ALA A 275 -3.48 9.81 12.35
N GLN A 276 -4.34 9.86 11.34
CA GLN A 276 -5.37 10.88 11.23
C GLN A 276 -6.75 10.27 11.13
N SER A 277 -7.66 10.71 12.01
CA SER A 277 -9.05 10.27 12.05
C SER A 277 -9.97 11.48 11.89
N ILE A 278 -10.77 11.49 10.81
CA ILE A 278 -11.65 12.61 10.43
C ILE A 278 -13.08 12.12 10.32
N LEU A 279 -14.01 12.84 10.93
CA LEU A 279 -15.45 12.69 10.70
C LEU A 279 -15.99 13.91 9.93
N LEU A 280 -16.72 13.68 8.85
CA LEU A 280 -17.51 14.69 8.14
C LEU A 280 -19.00 14.35 8.30
N CYS A 281 -19.80 15.26 8.86
CA CYS A 281 -21.24 15.03 9.07
C CYS A 281 -22.02 16.36 8.99
N PRO A 282 -23.20 16.37 8.36
CA PRO A 282 -24.06 17.57 8.33
C PRO A 282 -24.91 17.75 9.58
N ASP A 283 -24.87 16.84 10.56
CA ASP A 283 -25.66 16.88 11.80
C ASP A 283 -24.77 17.20 13.01
N ALA A 284 -24.90 18.41 13.54
CA ALA A 284 -24.17 18.86 14.73
C ALA A 284 -24.51 18.06 15.99
N ALA A 285 -25.77 17.61 16.13
CA ALA A 285 -26.19 16.82 17.29
C ALA A 285 -25.56 15.43 17.24
N TYR A 286 -25.45 14.84 16.06
CA TYR A 286 -24.76 13.57 15.85
C TYR A 286 -23.25 13.69 16.13
N ILE A 287 -22.58 14.74 15.67
CA ILE A 287 -21.17 15.00 15.99
C ILE A 287 -20.95 15.06 17.51
N ALA A 288 -21.84 15.74 18.24
CA ALA A 288 -21.77 15.78 19.71
C ALA A 288 -21.94 14.40 20.36
N GLN A 289 -22.80 13.53 19.80
CA GLN A 289 -22.94 12.14 20.25
C GLN A 289 -21.69 11.31 20.00
N VAL A 290 -21.04 11.47 18.84
CA VAL A 290 -19.75 10.79 18.52
C VAL A 290 -18.67 11.28 19.49
N GLN A 291 -18.57 12.61 19.76
CA GLN A 291 -17.62 13.12 20.79
C GLN A 291 -17.87 12.48 22.15
N ALA A 292 -19.12 12.41 22.58
CA ALA A 292 -19.47 11.78 23.85
C ALA A 292 -19.13 10.26 23.89
N ALA A 293 -19.28 9.57 22.74
CA ALA A 293 -18.85 8.18 22.60
C ALA A 293 -17.31 8.04 22.70
N ILE A 294 -16.55 8.92 22.03
CA ILE A 294 -15.09 8.98 22.14
C ILE A 294 -14.66 9.15 23.60
N ASP A 295 -15.20 10.13 24.32
CA ASP A 295 -14.85 10.41 25.71
C ASP A 295 -15.16 9.24 26.66
N ARG A 296 -16.23 8.51 26.38
CA ARG A 296 -16.68 7.37 27.17
C ARG A 296 -15.88 6.10 26.90
N LEU A 297 -15.57 5.82 25.63
CA LEU A 297 -14.96 4.55 25.22
C LEU A 297 -13.42 4.57 25.35
N LEU A 298 -12.78 5.72 25.15
CA LEU A 298 -11.30 5.82 25.15
C LEU A 298 -10.63 5.30 26.45
N PRO A 299 -11.17 5.55 27.66
CA PRO A 299 -10.52 5.06 28.89
C PRO A 299 -10.31 3.54 28.94
N ASP A 300 -11.17 2.77 28.27
CA ASP A 300 -11.14 1.30 28.28
C ASP A 300 -10.24 0.73 27.16
N MET A 301 -9.69 1.58 26.27
CA MET A 301 -8.83 1.13 25.18
C MET A 301 -7.41 0.80 25.67
N PRO A 302 -6.86 -0.38 25.31
CA PRO A 302 -5.49 -0.76 25.69
C PRO A 302 -4.42 0.23 25.22
N ARG A 303 -4.60 0.84 24.03
CA ARG A 303 -3.67 1.82 23.44
C ARG A 303 -4.16 3.27 23.58
N ARG A 304 -4.93 3.58 24.60
CA ARG A 304 -5.59 4.87 24.81
C ARG A 304 -4.67 6.09 24.69
N GLU A 305 -3.40 5.98 25.09
CA GLU A 305 -2.45 7.11 25.00
C GLU A 305 -2.08 7.43 23.55
N VAL A 306 -1.86 6.40 22.72
CA VAL A 306 -1.62 6.56 21.29
C VAL A 306 -2.86 7.13 20.60
N ILE A 307 -4.03 6.54 20.87
CA ILE A 307 -5.32 7.00 20.31
C ILE A 307 -5.57 8.46 20.68
N ARG A 308 -5.38 8.84 21.95
CA ARG A 308 -5.53 10.23 22.42
C ARG A 308 -4.60 11.17 21.66
N ALA A 309 -3.32 10.84 21.59
CA ALA A 309 -2.32 11.67 20.91
C ALA A 309 -2.65 11.88 19.43
N SER A 310 -3.09 10.82 18.74
CA SER A 310 -3.54 10.87 17.35
C SER A 310 -4.77 11.78 17.18
N LEU A 311 -5.83 11.57 17.98
CA LEU A 311 -7.06 12.35 17.89
C LEU A 311 -6.84 13.85 18.21
N GLU A 312 -6.09 14.15 19.27
CA GLU A 312 -5.79 15.54 19.68
C GLU A 312 -4.83 16.22 18.70
N GLY A 313 -3.85 15.48 18.17
CA GLY A 313 -2.84 15.99 17.25
C GLY A 313 -3.35 16.19 15.82
N ARG A 314 -4.05 15.20 15.27
CA ARG A 314 -4.38 15.14 13.85
C ARG A 314 -5.87 14.91 13.58
N GLY A 315 -6.69 14.56 14.57
CA GLY A 315 -8.11 14.30 14.43
C GLY A 315 -8.95 15.57 14.17
N ALA A 316 -10.13 15.38 13.54
CA ALA A 316 -11.11 16.45 13.37
C ALA A 316 -12.53 15.89 13.25
N LEU A 317 -13.49 16.57 13.90
CA LEU A 317 -14.92 16.42 13.71
C LEU A 317 -15.42 17.66 12.96
N VAL A 318 -15.93 17.48 11.75
CA VAL A 318 -16.23 18.57 10.82
C VAL A 318 -17.73 18.62 10.54
N LEU A 319 -18.36 19.73 10.91
CA LEU A 319 -19.73 20.04 10.54
C LEU A 319 -19.76 20.56 9.11
N THR A 320 -20.40 19.81 8.21
CA THR A 320 -20.64 20.21 6.81
C THR A 320 -22.07 20.75 6.64
N ARG A 321 -22.35 21.43 5.53
CA ARG A 321 -23.70 21.91 5.22
C ARG A 321 -24.58 20.81 4.66
N SER A 322 -23.99 19.81 4.00
CA SER A 322 -24.69 18.67 3.41
C SER A 322 -23.73 17.49 3.19
N MET A 323 -24.26 16.33 2.84
CA MET A 323 -23.48 15.17 2.46
C MET A 323 -22.74 15.37 1.12
N GLU A 324 -23.32 16.14 0.19
CA GLU A 324 -22.65 16.51 -1.06
C GLU A 324 -21.36 17.30 -0.78
N GLU A 325 -21.43 18.31 0.10
CA GLU A 325 -20.24 19.06 0.52
C GLU A 325 -19.23 18.16 1.25
N ALA A 326 -19.69 17.22 2.08
CA ALA A 326 -18.84 16.25 2.71
C ALA A 326 -18.07 15.38 1.68
N CYS A 327 -18.73 14.95 0.60
CA CYS A 327 -18.10 14.25 -0.52
C CYS A 327 -17.04 15.13 -1.22
N GLU A 328 -17.31 16.41 -1.44
CA GLU A 328 -16.36 17.35 -2.04
C GLU A 328 -15.10 17.51 -1.16
N ILE A 329 -15.28 17.68 0.15
CA ILE A 329 -14.17 17.79 1.11
C ILE A 329 -13.39 16.48 1.17
N SER A 330 -14.07 15.33 1.20
CA SER A 330 -13.42 14.02 1.12
C SER A 330 -12.53 13.89 -0.11
N ASN A 331 -13.01 14.27 -1.28
CA ASN A 331 -12.22 14.28 -2.51
C ASN A 331 -11.01 15.22 -2.44
N ARG A 332 -11.09 16.31 -1.67
CA ARG A 332 -9.96 17.23 -1.46
C ARG A 332 -8.92 16.63 -0.53
N ILE A 333 -9.34 15.90 0.50
CA ILE A 333 -8.45 15.20 1.44
C ILE A 333 -7.79 13.99 0.77
N ALA A 334 -8.55 13.25 -0.05
CA ALA A 334 -8.13 12.02 -0.71
C ALA A 334 -7.58 10.99 0.32
N PRO A 335 -8.43 10.51 1.25
CA PRO A 335 -8.01 9.66 2.36
C PRO A 335 -7.54 8.28 1.89
N GLU A 336 -6.79 7.60 2.73
CA GLU A 336 -6.42 6.20 2.59
C GLU A 336 -7.68 5.32 2.71
N HIS A 337 -8.36 5.41 3.86
CA HIS A 337 -9.61 4.72 4.14
C HIS A 337 -10.76 5.73 4.13
N LEU A 338 -11.78 5.47 3.33
CA LEU A 338 -12.99 6.28 3.26
C LEU A 338 -14.20 5.43 3.62
N GLU A 339 -14.78 5.67 4.78
CA GLU A 339 -16.05 5.05 5.18
C GLU A 339 -17.24 5.93 4.83
N VAL A 340 -18.21 5.36 4.15
CA VAL A 340 -19.51 5.99 3.85
C VAL A 340 -20.56 5.40 4.79
N SER A 341 -20.57 5.91 6.01
CA SER A 341 -21.43 5.47 7.11
C SER A 341 -22.83 6.11 7.00
N SER A 342 -23.58 5.64 6.00
CA SER A 342 -24.87 6.20 5.58
C SER A 342 -25.90 5.10 5.37
N LYS A 343 -27.18 5.46 5.53
CA LYS A 343 -28.31 4.58 5.24
C LYS A 343 -28.37 4.17 3.76
N ASP A 344 -28.00 5.08 2.86
CA ASP A 344 -27.92 4.84 1.42
C ASP A 344 -26.52 5.19 0.88
N PRO A 345 -25.51 4.35 1.11
CA PRO A 345 -24.12 4.65 0.72
C PRO A 345 -23.94 4.73 -0.79
N HIS A 346 -24.73 4.00 -1.58
CA HIS A 346 -24.64 3.98 -3.05
C HIS A 346 -25.11 5.31 -3.69
N ARG A 347 -25.87 6.13 -2.98
CA ARG A 347 -26.17 7.49 -3.40
C ARG A 347 -24.93 8.37 -3.45
N TRP A 348 -23.99 8.17 -2.53
CA TRP A 348 -22.81 9.01 -2.36
C TRP A 348 -21.60 8.51 -3.13
N GLU A 349 -21.49 7.18 -3.31
CA GLU A 349 -20.35 6.55 -4.00
C GLU A 349 -20.02 7.20 -5.36
N PRO A 350 -20.95 7.55 -6.26
CA PRO A 350 -20.62 8.18 -7.54
C PRO A 350 -19.98 9.57 -7.44
N LEU A 351 -20.10 10.24 -6.28
CA LEU A 351 -19.49 11.54 -6.02
C LEU A 351 -18.07 11.44 -5.48
N LEU A 352 -17.63 10.23 -5.08
CA LEU A 352 -16.33 9.97 -4.47
C LEU A 352 -15.34 9.50 -5.53
N ARG A 353 -14.23 10.24 -5.67
CA ARG A 353 -13.24 9.99 -6.73
C ARG A 353 -11.85 9.67 -6.21
N HIS A 354 -11.53 10.08 -4.99
CA HIS A 354 -10.17 10.04 -4.46
C HIS A 354 -10.19 9.41 -3.07
N ALA A 355 -9.98 8.09 -3.03
CA ALA A 355 -9.78 7.32 -1.81
C ALA A 355 -8.91 6.09 -2.13
N GLY A 356 -8.14 5.62 -1.17
CA GLY A 356 -7.43 4.35 -1.30
C GLY A 356 -8.40 3.18 -1.32
N ALA A 357 -9.32 3.12 -0.35
CA ALA A 357 -10.43 2.17 -0.33
C ALA A 357 -11.72 2.88 0.11
N ILE A 358 -12.88 2.43 -0.41
CA ILE A 358 -14.20 2.97 -0.07
C ILE A 358 -15.01 1.86 0.60
N PHE A 359 -15.42 2.11 1.84
CA PHE A 359 -16.19 1.20 2.69
C PHE A 359 -17.64 1.67 2.72
N LEU A 360 -18.56 0.87 2.23
CA LEU A 360 -19.94 1.29 2.00
C LEU A 360 -20.90 0.72 3.05
N GLY A 361 -21.54 1.61 3.80
CA GLY A 361 -22.60 1.29 4.77
C GLY A 361 -22.11 1.01 6.17
N ALA A 362 -23.04 1.10 7.13
CA ALA A 362 -22.77 1.04 8.57
C ALA A 362 -22.09 -0.25 9.07
N TYR A 363 -22.22 -1.37 8.35
CA TYR A 363 -21.64 -2.67 8.74
C TYR A 363 -20.23 -2.89 8.15
N THR A 364 -19.68 -1.91 7.44
CA THR A 364 -18.41 -2.05 6.74
C THR A 364 -17.34 -1.20 7.44
N SER A 365 -16.82 -1.71 8.55
CA SER A 365 -15.69 -1.08 9.24
C SER A 365 -14.37 -1.28 8.49
N GLU A 366 -13.42 -0.35 8.67
CA GLU A 366 -12.03 -0.44 8.17
C GLU A 366 -11.41 -1.81 8.46
N SER A 367 -11.55 -2.30 9.71
CA SER A 367 -10.97 -3.56 10.14
C SER A 367 -11.43 -4.78 9.33
N LEU A 368 -12.67 -4.79 8.81
CA LEU A 368 -13.11 -5.87 7.92
C LEU A 368 -12.36 -5.86 6.60
N GLY A 369 -12.12 -4.68 6.02
CA GLY A 369 -11.31 -4.52 4.81
C GLY A 369 -9.87 -4.93 5.03
N ASP A 370 -9.28 -4.44 6.09
CA ASP A 370 -7.86 -4.64 6.40
C ASP A 370 -7.48 -6.09 6.68
N TYR A 371 -8.42 -6.88 7.22
CA TYR A 371 -8.09 -8.25 7.61
C TYR A 371 -8.67 -9.33 6.70
N CYS A 372 -9.89 -9.16 6.16
CA CYS A 372 -10.57 -10.32 5.59
C CYS A 372 -11.58 -10.07 4.47
N ALA A 373 -11.92 -8.83 4.11
CA ALA A 373 -12.93 -8.60 3.07
C ALA A 373 -12.46 -9.04 1.67
N GLY A 374 -11.15 -8.96 1.39
CA GLY A 374 -10.56 -9.42 0.13
C GLY A 374 -9.75 -8.35 -0.63
N PRO A 375 -10.21 -7.08 -0.74
CA PRO A 375 -9.38 -5.99 -1.26
C PRO A 375 -8.09 -5.78 -0.46
N ASN A 376 -7.12 -5.10 -1.06
CA ASN A 376 -5.82 -4.88 -0.45
C ASN A 376 -5.83 -3.71 0.53
N HIS A 377 -5.12 -3.86 1.65
CA HIS A 377 -4.92 -2.80 2.62
C HIS A 377 -3.59 -2.02 2.44
N VAL A 378 -2.77 -2.38 1.45
CA VAL A 378 -1.62 -1.55 1.07
C VAL A 378 -2.14 -0.45 0.18
N LEU A 379 -2.47 0.67 0.81
CA LEU A 379 -3.22 1.77 0.25
C LEU A 379 -2.37 3.04 0.11
N PRO A 380 -2.70 3.92 -0.85
CA PRO A 380 -2.04 5.22 -0.96
C PRO A 380 -2.40 6.13 0.20
N THR A 381 -1.39 6.60 0.93
CA THR A 381 -1.49 7.48 2.10
C THR A 381 -1.21 8.94 1.74
N SER A 382 -1.37 9.86 2.70
CA SER A 382 -0.96 11.28 2.58
C SER A 382 -1.52 12.00 1.35
N GLY A 383 -2.78 11.67 0.98
CA GLY A 383 -3.48 12.29 -0.15
C GLY A 383 -3.04 11.78 -1.54
N THR A 384 -2.17 10.77 -1.61
CA THR A 384 -1.69 10.20 -2.88
C THR A 384 -2.75 9.36 -3.60
N ALA A 385 -3.88 9.05 -2.96
CA ALA A 385 -5.04 8.43 -3.59
C ALA A 385 -5.61 9.23 -4.79
N ARG A 386 -5.15 10.45 -5.00
CA ARG A 386 -5.46 11.26 -6.19
C ARG A 386 -4.83 10.74 -7.47
N PHE A 387 -3.74 9.97 -7.38
CA PHE A 387 -2.94 9.49 -8.53
C PHE A 387 -2.35 8.09 -8.33
N SER A 388 -2.53 7.50 -7.16
CA SER A 388 -2.07 6.14 -6.84
C SER A 388 -3.27 5.24 -6.51
N SER A 389 -3.09 3.95 -6.71
CA SER A 389 -4.09 2.91 -6.45
C SER A 389 -3.66 1.99 -5.31
N PRO A 390 -4.59 1.23 -4.71
CA PRO A 390 -4.25 0.09 -3.86
C PRO A 390 -3.31 -0.89 -4.56
N LEU A 391 -2.49 -1.60 -3.80
CA LEU A 391 -1.69 -2.70 -4.32
C LEU A 391 -2.61 -3.77 -4.93
N GLY A 392 -2.30 -4.18 -6.16
CA GLY A 392 -3.10 -5.16 -6.87
C GLY A 392 -2.28 -6.07 -7.77
N VAL A 393 -2.94 -6.95 -8.50
CA VAL A 393 -2.30 -7.87 -9.44
C VAL A 393 -1.48 -7.13 -10.49
N TYR A 394 -1.96 -5.97 -10.93
CA TYR A 394 -1.32 -5.12 -11.93
C TYR A 394 0.06 -4.57 -11.49
N ASP A 395 0.32 -4.51 -10.18
CA ASP A 395 1.62 -4.09 -9.64
C ASP A 395 2.70 -5.16 -9.80
N PHE A 396 2.30 -6.40 -9.91
CA PHE A 396 3.17 -7.57 -10.07
C PHE A 396 3.32 -8.01 -11.52
N GLN A 397 2.88 -7.18 -12.45
CA GLN A 397 2.92 -7.41 -13.89
C GLN A 397 3.53 -6.23 -14.62
N LYS A 398 4.06 -6.50 -15.79
CA LYS A 398 4.49 -5.49 -16.76
C LYS A 398 3.76 -5.68 -18.09
N ARG A 399 3.65 -4.60 -18.84
CA ARG A 399 2.97 -4.56 -20.14
C ARG A 399 3.97 -4.17 -21.21
N SER A 400 3.98 -4.92 -22.33
CA SER A 400 4.79 -4.62 -23.50
C SER A 400 3.89 -4.49 -24.70
N SER A 401 4.12 -3.47 -25.54
CA SER A 401 3.42 -3.34 -26.81
C SER A 401 3.85 -4.44 -27.77
N LEU A 402 2.89 -5.03 -28.48
CA LEU A 402 3.10 -5.92 -29.60
C LEU A 402 2.78 -5.15 -30.87
N ILE A 403 3.74 -5.07 -31.78
CA ILE A 403 3.61 -4.35 -33.04
C ILE A 403 4.19 -5.25 -34.14
N GLU A 404 3.34 -5.70 -35.07
CA GLU A 404 3.70 -6.41 -36.29
C GLU A 404 3.06 -5.68 -37.46
N VAL A 405 3.85 -4.90 -38.18
CA VAL A 405 3.36 -4.17 -39.36
C VAL A 405 3.39 -5.09 -40.55
N SER A 406 2.24 -5.23 -41.25
CA SER A 406 2.14 -6.00 -42.49
C SER A 406 2.90 -5.30 -43.65
N GLU A 407 3.10 -6.03 -44.73
CA GLU A 407 3.68 -5.43 -45.94
C GLU A 407 2.83 -4.27 -46.47
N ALA A 408 1.47 -4.46 -46.50
CA ALA A 408 0.54 -3.40 -46.87
C ALA A 408 0.56 -2.24 -45.91
N GLY A 409 0.61 -2.51 -44.60
CA GLY A 409 0.74 -1.49 -43.55
C GLY A 409 2.03 -0.70 -43.67
N ALA A 410 3.15 -1.33 -44.02
CA ALA A 410 4.42 -0.63 -44.25
C ALA A 410 4.32 0.37 -45.40
N GLN A 411 3.59 0.06 -46.49
CA GLN A 411 3.37 0.99 -47.61
C GLN A 411 2.53 2.21 -47.18
N LEU A 412 1.61 2.06 -46.25
CA LEU A 412 0.79 3.14 -45.73
C LEU A 412 1.50 3.98 -44.66
N LEU A 413 2.15 3.33 -43.71
CA LEU A 413 2.78 3.98 -42.55
C LEU A 413 4.18 4.49 -42.80
N GLY A 414 4.92 3.86 -43.72
CA GLY A 414 6.32 4.21 -44.01
C GLY A 414 6.52 5.66 -44.44
N PRO A 415 5.74 6.21 -45.41
CA PRO A 415 5.84 7.62 -45.80
C PRO A 415 5.52 8.57 -44.63
N ILE A 416 4.54 8.23 -43.80
CA ILE A 416 4.15 9.03 -42.64
C ILE A 416 5.32 9.07 -41.63
N ALA A 417 5.88 7.92 -41.33
CA ALA A 417 7.00 7.79 -40.40
C ALA A 417 8.24 8.52 -40.88
N ALA A 418 8.54 8.41 -42.17
CA ALA A 418 9.69 9.10 -42.80
C ALA A 418 9.54 10.62 -42.71
N GLU A 419 8.38 11.16 -43.08
CA GLU A 419 8.11 12.61 -43.05
C GLU A 419 8.25 13.18 -41.63
N LEU A 420 7.66 12.51 -40.63
CA LEU A 420 7.79 12.92 -39.25
C LEU A 420 9.24 12.87 -38.73
N ALA A 421 9.95 11.79 -39.06
CA ALA A 421 11.34 11.63 -38.64
C ALA A 421 12.28 12.66 -39.30
N TYR A 422 12.05 13.03 -40.56
CA TYR A 422 12.78 14.12 -41.19
C TYR A 422 12.49 15.48 -40.54
N GLY A 423 11.22 15.73 -40.18
CA GLY A 423 10.81 16.92 -39.44
C GLY A 423 11.48 17.04 -38.06
N GLU A 424 11.79 15.91 -37.42
CA GLU A 424 12.54 15.83 -36.16
C GLU A 424 14.07 15.84 -36.35
N GLY A 425 14.55 15.83 -37.59
CA GLY A 425 15.98 15.74 -37.89
C GLY A 425 16.59 14.34 -37.70
N LEU A 426 15.74 13.30 -37.62
CA LEU A 426 16.13 11.91 -37.37
C LEU A 426 16.22 11.09 -38.66
N GLN A 427 17.19 11.39 -39.50
CA GLN A 427 17.36 10.78 -40.85
C GLN A 427 17.44 9.25 -40.80
N GLY A 428 18.10 8.66 -39.79
CA GLY A 428 18.18 7.19 -39.64
C GLY A 428 16.83 6.53 -39.44
N HIS A 429 15.92 7.19 -38.72
CA HIS A 429 14.53 6.73 -38.52
C HIS A 429 13.75 6.82 -39.83
N ALA A 430 13.86 7.94 -40.55
CA ALA A 430 13.21 8.13 -41.83
C ALA A 430 13.63 7.04 -42.83
N MET A 431 14.91 6.85 -43.02
CA MET A 431 15.46 5.82 -43.93
C MET A 431 15.07 4.41 -43.51
N ALA A 432 15.00 4.13 -42.21
CA ALA A 432 14.55 2.81 -41.74
C ALA A 432 13.10 2.49 -42.16
N ALA A 433 12.22 3.49 -42.24
CA ALA A 433 10.86 3.34 -42.75
C ALA A 433 10.88 3.21 -44.30
N GLU A 434 11.62 4.07 -45.00
CA GLU A 434 11.68 4.10 -46.45
C GLU A 434 12.24 2.81 -47.06
N PHE A 435 13.23 2.16 -46.43
CA PHE A 435 13.79 0.89 -46.91
C PHE A 435 12.77 -0.26 -46.93
N ARG A 436 11.63 -0.10 -46.31
CA ARG A 436 10.52 -1.08 -46.32
C ARG A 436 9.44 -0.76 -47.35
N LEU A 437 9.58 0.36 -48.05
CA LEU A 437 8.68 0.71 -49.14
C LEU A 437 9.08 -0.07 -50.40
N LYS A 438 8.06 -0.51 -51.17
CA LYS A 438 8.31 -1.04 -52.52
C LYS A 438 8.86 0.10 -53.39
N ARG A 439 9.95 -0.16 -54.10
CA ARG A 439 10.49 0.68 -55.12
C ARG A 439 9.70 0.54 -56.42
#